data_3225a934b3b83d8ccd6993c3a9b299a2
#
_entry.id   3225a934b3b83d8ccd6993c3a9b299a2
#
_cell.length_a   1.000
_cell.length_b   1.000
_cell.length_c   1.000
_cell.angle_alpha   90.00
_cell.angle_beta   90.00
_cell.angle_gamma   90.00
#
_symmetry.space_group_name_H-M   'P 1'
#
loop_
_entity.id
_entity.type
_entity.pdbx_description
1 polymer ?
#
loop_
_entity_poly.entity_id
_entity_poly.type
_entity_poly.pdbx_seq_one_letter_code
_entity_poly.pdbx_strand_id
1 'polypeptide(L)'
;MVESHSEVVDNNLKLALLGFTLAAIAPTISVVTGFVYQAGVLAIIVFFLTKIWMFGLPAFWHLIVEKRPISYSPANSGGWKISALLGISMCVVIYGAYFLLGEKLLSSSDLKSILEPVGLTNKKIFFVAIIYWIFVNSVLEEYLFRWFLTTKLEQLIGGYWLPIIISALIFTIHHTIALSYFISPLGNFLCSLGLFIGGIIFSWLYMISRSIWIPWLAHAMCDVAVFSIAWHLVIGF
;
A
#
# COMPACT_ATOMS: atom_id res chain seq x y z
N MET A 1 -42.56 -6.11 -8.96
CA MET A 1 -41.87 -7.41 -8.95
C MET A 1 -40.92 -7.37 -7.77
N VAL A 2 -41.12 -8.28 -6.79
CA VAL A 2 -40.19 -8.37 -5.63
C VAL A 2 -39.04 -9.24 -6.12
N GLU A 3 -37.81 -8.66 -6.16
CA GLU A 3 -36.58 -9.42 -6.45
C GLU A 3 -36.49 -10.62 -5.50
N SER A 4 -36.12 -11.78 -6.03
CA SER A 4 -35.90 -12.96 -5.18
C SER A 4 -34.65 -12.76 -4.30
N HIS A 5 -34.63 -13.37 -3.12
CA HIS A 5 -33.49 -13.26 -2.21
C HIS A 5 -32.16 -13.67 -2.88
N SER A 6 -32.19 -14.68 -3.77
CA SER A 6 -31.05 -15.13 -4.55
C SER A 6 -30.54 -14.09 -5.56
N GLU A 7 -31.45 -13.34 -6.20
CA GLU A 7 -31.07 -12.26 -7.13
C GLU A 7 -30.42 -11.08 -6.42
N VAL A 8 -30.89 -10.71 -5.25
CA VAL A 8 -30.28 -9.64 -4.41
C VAL A 8 -28.88 -10.03 -3.96
N VAL A 9 -28.68 -11.28 -3.54
CA VAL A 9 -27.36 -11.79 -3.14
C VAL A 9 -26.39 -11.79 -4.32
N ASP A 10 -26.82 -12.28 -5.48
CA ASP A 10 -25.98 -12.32 -6.71
C ASP A 10 -25.61 -10.90 -7.18
N ASN A 11 -26.54 -9.96 -7.14
CA ASN A 11 -26.27 -8.56 -7.48
C ASN A 11 -25.24 -7.93 -6.52
N ASN A 12 -25.31 -8.20 -5.22
CA ASN A 12 -24.35 -7.70 -4.23
C ASN A 12 -22.95 -8.27 -4.47
N LEU A 13 -22.83 -9.55 -4.82
CA LEU A 13 -21.53 -10.16 -5.16
C LEU A 13 -20.93 -9.58 -6.44
N LYS A 14 -21.74 -9.37 -7.49
CA LYS A 14 -21.28 -8.73 -8.74
C LYS A 14 -20.79 -7.30 -8.49
N LEU A 15 -21.51 -6.52 -7.69
CA LEU A 15 -21.09 -5.20 -7.28
C LEU A 15 -19.78 -5.25 -6.48
N ALA A 16 -19.66 -6.16 -5.50
CA ALA A 16 -18.42 -6.31 -4.73
C ALA A 16 -17.23 -6.65 -5.62
N LEU A 17 -17.41 -7.55 -6.59
CA LEU A 17 -16.38 -7.91 -7.57
C LEU A 17 -15.98 -6.73 -8.45
N LEU A 18 -16.94 -5.96 -8.94
CA LEU A 18 -16.68 -4.78 -9.75
C LEU A 18 -15.88 -3.73 -8.96
N GLY A 19 -16.33 -3.40 -7.74
CA GLY A 19 -15.63 -2.44 -6.88
C GLY A 19 -14.22 -2.89 -6.54
N PHE A 20 -14.07 -4.17 -6.20
CA PHE A 20 -12.77 -4.79 -5.94
C PHE A 20 -11.83 -4.66 -7.16
N THR A 21 -12.28 -5.09 -8.34
CA THR A 21 -11.45 -5.08 -9.55
C THR A 21 -11.02 -3.67 -9.93
N LEU A 22 -11.95 -2.72 -9.95
CA LEU A 22 -11.68 -1.32 -10.28
C LEU A 22 -10.70 -0.65 -9.31
N ALA A 23 -10.73 -1.04 -8.04
CA ALA A 23 -9.83 -0.51 -7.02
C ALA A 23 -8.44 -1.17 -7.06
N ALA A 24 -8.39 -2.49 -7.21
CA ALA A 24 -7.16 -3.28 -7.13
C ALA A 24 -6.16 -2.99 -8.25
N ILE A 25 -6.62 -2.65 -9.45
CA ILE A 25 -5.76 -2.41 -10.62
C ILE A 25 -5.10 -1.02 -10.62
N ALA A 26 -5.69 -0.03 -9.93
CA ALA A 26 -5.26 1.37 -10.03
C ALA A 26 -3.79 1.61 -9.64
N PRO A 27 -3.27 1.09 -8.50
CA PRO A 27 -1.86 1.26 -8.14
C PRO A 27 -0.91 0.68 -9.19
N THR A 28 -1.24 -0.50 -9.72
CA THR A 28 -0.43 -1.16 -10.76
C THR A 28 -0.41 -0.38 -12.07
N ILE A 29 -1.55 0.19 -12.50
CA ILE A 29 -1.60 1.06 -13.68
C ILE A 29 -0.66 2.25 -13.52
N SER A 30 -0.65 2.91 -12.37
CA SER A 30 0.23 4.04 -12.08
C SER A 30 1.70 3.65 -12.21
N VAL A 31 2.09 2.54 -11.58
CA VAL A 31 3.46 2.05 -11.59
C VAL A 31 3.91 1.63 -12.99
N VAL A 32 3.07 0.88 -13.71
CA VAL A 32 3.39 0.42 -15.08
C VAL A 32 3.51 1.62 -16.03
N THR A 33 2.61 2.60 -15.95
CA THR A 33 2.68 3.79 -16.81
C THR A 33 3.93 4.63 -16.50
N GLY A 34 4.30 4.75 -15.22
CA GLY A 34 5.46 5.54 -14.79
C GLY A 34 6.79 4.86 -15.10
N PHE A 35 6.95 3.63 -14.66
CA PHE A 35 8.25 2.94 -14.69
C PHE A 35 8.44 2.06 -15.94
N VAL A 36 7.43 1.26 -16.33
CA VAL A 36 7.57 0.34 -17.46
C VAL A 36 7.52 1.07 -18.79
N TYR A 37 6.50 1.91 -18.98
CA TYR A 37 6.34 2.68 -20.23
C TYR A 37 7.07 4.01 -20.24
N GLN A 38 7.51 4.51 -19.09
CA GLN A 38 8.19 5.82 -18.95
C GLN A 38 7.46 6.93 -19.72
N ALA A 39 6.14 6.98 -19.58
CA ALA A 39 5.24 7.73 -20.47
C ALA A 39 5.29 9.27 -20.27
N GLY A 40 6.34 9.82 -19.65
CA GLY A 40 6.55 11.24 -19.49
C GLY A 40 5.38 11.97 -18.80
N VAL A 41 4.84 12.99 -19.45
CA VAL A 41 3.70 13.78 -18.94
C VAL A 41 2.46 12.90 -18.70
N LEU A 42 2.21 11.88 -19.55
CA LEU A 42 1.10 10.96 -19.36
C LEU A 42 1.25 10.17 -18.05
N ALA A 43 2.46 9.76 -17.67
CA ALA A 43 2.70 9.08 -16.40
C ALA A 43 2.34 9.97 -15.20
N ILE A 44 2.64 11.27 -15.26
CA ILE A 44 2.27 12.24 -14.22
C ILE A 44 0.75 12.37 -14.12
N ILE A 45 0.06 12.50 -15.25
CA ILE A 45 -1.40 12.58 -15.29
C ILE A 45 -2.03 11.30 -14.70
N VAL A 46 -1.57 10.12 -15.12
CA VAL A 46 -2.06 8.82 -14.64
C VAL A 46 -1.77 8.68 -13.13
N PHE A 47 -0.61 9.11 -12.65
CA PHE A 47 -0.30 9.09 -11.21
C PHE A 47 -1.33 9.89 -10.40
N PHE A 48 -1.63 11.12 -10.78
CA PHE A 48 -2.63 11.92 -10.06
C PHE A 48 -4.05 11.36 -10.20
N LEU A 49 -4.44 10.91 -11.39
CA LEU A 49 -5.75 10.30 -11.60
C LEU A 49 -5.92 9.02 -10.78
N THR A 50 -4.91 8.18 -10.69
CA THR A 50 -4.96 6.96 -9.86
C THR A 50 -5.00 7.29 -8.37
N LYS A 51 -4.33 8.33 -7.89
CA LYS A 51 -4.46 8.79 -6.49
C LYS A 51 -5.87 9.28 -6.18
N ILE A 52 -6.46 10.09 -7.07
CA ILE A 52 -7.86 10.52 -6.94
C ILE A 52 -8.79 9.30 -6.97
N TRP A 53 -8.52 8.32 -7.83
CA TRP A 53 -9.31 7.10 -7.94
C TRP A 53 -9.20 6.23 -6.68
N MET A 54 -7.99 6.02 -6.16
CA MET A 54 -7.74 5.25 -4.93
C MET A 54 -8.49 5.82 -3.72
N PHE A 55 -8.67 7.13 -3.67
CA PHE A 55 -9.45 7.79 -2.63
C PHE A 55 -10.95 7.85 -2.97
N GLY A 56 -11.28 8.30 -4.16
CA GLY A 56 -12.65 8.62 -4.57
C GLY A 56 -13.52 7.39 -4.81
N LEU A 57 -12.97 6.33 -5.44
CA LEU A 57 -13.75 5.14 -5.74
C LEU A 57 -14.26 4.42 -4.47
N PRO A 58 -13.44 4.12 -3.45
CA PRO A 58 -13.94 3.50 -2.24
C PRO A 58 -14.95 4.38 -1.48
N ALA A 59 -14.72 5.71 -1.45
CA ALA A 59 -15.66 6.66 -0.85
C ALA A 59 -17.01 6.65 -1.59
N PHE A 60 -16.98 6.77 -2.92
CA PHE A 60 -18.17 6.69 -3.77
C PHE A 60 -18.91 5.35 -3.54
N TRP A 61 -18.17 4.26 -3.51
CA TRP A 61 -18.74 2.93 -3.31
C TRP A 61 -19.46 2.82 -1.98
N HIS A 62 -18.79 3.23 -0.90
CA HIS A 62 -19.33 3.17 0.44
C HIS A 62 -20.58 4.06 0.63
N LEU A 63 -20.50 5.32 0.14
CA LEU A 63 -21.54 6.31 0.39
C LEU A 63 -22.74 6.19 -0.57
N ILE A 64 -22.47 5.90 -1.84
CA ILE A 64 -23.49 5.95 -2.90
C ILE A 64 -23.99 4.56 -3.27
N VAL A 65 -23.08 3.58 -3.50
CA VAL A 65 -23.48 2.23 -3.91
C VAL A 65 -23.99 1.44 -2.72
N GLU A 66 -23.26 1.41 -1.60
CA GLU A 66 -23.64 0.68 -0.39
C GLU A 66 -24.53 1.50 0.56
N LYS A 67 -24.66 2.81 0.33
CA LYS A 67 -25.46 3.74 1.15
C LYS A 67 -25.12 3.67 2.64
N ARG A 68 -23.85 3.54 2.96
CA ARG A 68 -23.36 3.49 4.35
C ARG A 68 -22.96 4.87 4.85
N PRO A 69 -23.08 5.15 6.15
CA PRO A 69 -22.68 6.43 6.74
C PRO A 69 -21.16 6.61 6.70
N ILE A 70 -20.72 7.87 6.72
CA ILE A 70 -19.29 8.20 6.84
C ILE A 70 -18.73 7.60 8.13
N SER A 71 -17.57 7.00 8.03
CA SER A 71 -16.82 6.46 9.17
C SER A 71 -15.39 6.96 9.17
N TYR A 72 -14.92 7.41 10.32
CA TYR A 72 -13.51 7.78 10.54
C TYR A 72 -12.67 6.60 11.01
N SER A 73 -13.20 5.39 10.87
CA SER A 73 -12.53 4.13 11.22
C SER A 73 -11.96 4.08 12.64
N PRO A 74 -12.75 4.41 13.68
CA PRO A 74 -12.24 4.52 15.05
C PRO A 74 -11.71 3.18 15.56
N ALA A 75 -10.61 3.21 16.30
CA ALA A 75 -9.97 2.02 16.89
C ALA A 75 -10.64 1.60 18.22
N ASN A 76 -11.95 1.35 18.18
CA ASN A 76 -12.75 1.02 19.37
C ASN A 76 -12.34 -0.30 20.03
N SER A 77 -11.80 -1.25 19.25
CA SER A 77 -11.31 -2.55 19.76
C SER A 77 -9.85 -2.47 20.26
N GLY A 78 -9.24 -1.29 20.28
CA GLY A 78 -7.83 -1.13 20.64
C GLY A 78 -6.89 -1.65 19.55
N GLY A 79 -5.74 -2.23 19.96
CA GLY A 79 -4.75 -2.80 19.04
C GLY A 79 -3.47 -1.97 18.89
N TRP A 80 -3.39 -0.78 19.48
CA TRP A 80 -2.24 0.12 19.38
C TRP A 80 -0.93 -0.51 19.87
N LYS A 81 -0.98 -1.24 21.01
CA LYS A 81 0.21 -1.88 21.59
C LYS A 81 0.77 -2.98 20.67
N ILE A 82 -0.10 -3.83 20.13
CA ILE A 82 0.34 -4.89 19.22
C ILE A 82 0.83 -4.33 17.89
N SER A 83 0.19 -3.29 17.37
CA SER A 83 0.63 -2.59 16.17
C SER A 83 2.01 -1.97 16.36
N ALA A 84 2.26 -1.26 17.45
CA ALA A 84 3.56 -0.69 17.77
C ALA A 84 4.65 -1.77 17.92
N LEU A 85 4.35 -2.87 18.63
CA LEU A 85 5.28 -3.98 18.81
C LEU A 85 5.67 -4.62 17.47
N LEU A 86 4.69 -4.88 16.61
CA LEU A 86 4.92 -5.43 15.28
C LEU A 86 5.67 -4.45 14.38
N GLY A 87 5.33 -3.16 14.43
CA GLY A 87 6.04 -2.10 13.73
C GLY A 87 7.52 -2.03 14.13
N ILE A 88 7.82 -2.03 15.45
CA ILE A 88 9.20 -2.08 15.95
C ILE A 88 9.93 -3.33 15.45
N SER A 89 9.28 -4.50 15.53
CA SER A 89 9.88 -5.75 15.09
C SER A 89 10.22 -5.72 13.60
N MET A 90 9.31 -5.19 12.77
CA MET A 90 9.55 -5.02 11.34
C MET A 90 10.67 -4.00 11.05
N CYS A 91 10.74 -2.89 11.79
CA CYS A 91 11.87 -1.95 11.68
C CYS A 91 13.21 -2.63 11.98
N VAL A 92 13.28 -3.44 13.03
CA VAL A 92 14.51 -4.21 13.36
C VAL A 92 14.90 -5.14 12.20
N VAL A 93 13.94 -5.81 11.57
CA VAL A 93 14.19 -6.66 10.40
C VAL A 93 14.67 -5.82 9.21
N ILE A 94 14.03 -4.69 8.92
CA ILE A 94 14.40 -3.79 7.81
C ILE A 94 15.82 -3.27 7.98
N TYR A 95 16.16 -2.71 9.15
CA TYR A 95 17.51 -2.23 9.42
C TYR A 95 18.53 -3.37 9.45
N GLY A 96 18.19 -4.52 10.06
CA GLY A 96 19.03 -5.69 10.07
C GLY A 96 19.36 -6.19 8.65
N ALA A 97 18.36 -6.28 7.78
CA ALA A 97 18.56 -6.63 6.38
C ALA A 97 19.44 -5.60 5.65
N TYR A 98 19.22 -4.32 5.89
CA TYR A 98 20.03 -3.25 5.31
C TYR A 98 21.51 -3.33 5.75
N PHE A 99 21.79 -3.49 7.04
CA PHE A 99 23.16 -3.59 7.53
C PHE A 99 23.90 -4.87 7.09
N LEU A 100 23.16 -5.97 6.91
CA LEU A 100 23.75 -7.24 6.51
C LEU A 100 23.92 -7.38 5.00
N LEU A 101 23.01 -6.82 4.21
CA LEU A 101 22.88 -7.07 2.78
C LEU A 101 22.87 -5.80 1.93
N GLY A 102 22.69 -4.62 2.52
CA GLY A 102 22.46 -3.36 1.79
C GLY A 102 23.54 -3.05 0.76
N GLU A 103 24.81 -3.17 1.12
CA GLU A 103 25.94 -2.93 0.18
C GLU A 103 25.92 -3.84 -1.05
N LYS A 104 25.36 -5.06 -0.91
CA LYS A 104 25.30 -6.05 -2.00
C LYS A 104 24.06 -5.89 -2.87
N LEU A 105 23.01 -5.29 -2.34
CA LEU A 105 21.68 -5.26 -2.96
C LEU A 105 21.29 -3.87 -3.47
N LEU A 106 21.86 -2.81 -2.90
CA LEU A 106 21.53 -1.42 -3.16
C LEU A 106 22.74 -0.67 -3.68
N SER A 107 22.56 0.11 -4.74
CA SER A 107 23.58 1.02 -5.28
C SER A 107 23.11 2.46 -5.06
N SER A 108 23.89 3.21 -4.29
CA SER A 108 23.62 4.64 -4.06
C SER A 108 23.68 5.47 -5.34
N SER A 109 24.61 5.16 -6.26
CA SER A 109 24.73 5.83 -7.55
C SER A 109 23.52 5.59 -8.45
N ASP A 110 23.06 4.33 -8.52
CA ASP A 110 21.92 3.97 -9.37
C ASP A 110 20.63 4.59 -8.83
N LEU A 111 20.45 4.55 -7.51
CA LEU A 111 19.30 5.18 -6.86
C LEU A 111 19.26 6.70 -7.11
N LYS A 112 20.42 7.39 -6.98
CA LYS A 112 20.52 8.82 -7.28
C LYS A 112 20.19 9.13 -8.73
N SER A 113 20.71 8.37 -9.68
CA SER A 113 20.48 8.59 -11.11
C SER A 113 19.00 8.47 -11.50
N ILE A 114 18.25 7.61 -10.84
CA ILE A 114 16.81 7.44 -11.06
C ILE A 114 15.99 8.58 -10.41
N LEU A 115 16.43 9.07 -9.26
CA LEU A 115 15.70 10.08 -8.48
C LEU A 115 16.02 11.53 -8.91
N GLU A 116 17.17 11.77 -9.54
CA GLU A 116 17.61 13.10 -9.98
C GLU A 116 16.65 13.76 -10.98
N PRO A 117 16.16 13.09 -12.04
CA PRO A 117 15.25 13.69 -13.02
C PRO A 117 13.93 14.18 -12.43
N VAL A 118 13.50 13.61 -11.30
CA VAL A 118 12.27 14.00 -10.59
C VAL A 118 12.55 14.94 -9.41
N GLY A 119 13.79 15.40 -9.25
CA GLY A 119 14.20 16.37 -8.23
C GLY A 119 14.36 15.80 -6.81
N LEU A 120 14.26 14.49 -6.64
CA LEU A 120 14.32 13.83 -5.33
C LEU A 120 15.74 13.66 -4.77
N THR A 121 16.76 14.16 -5.46
CA THR A 121 18.12 14.34 -4.91
C THR A 121 18.28 15.67 -4.17
N ASN A 122 17.32 16.60 -4.31
CA ASN A 122 17.28 17.81 -3.50
C ASN A 122 16.78 17.50 -2.09
N LYS A 123 17.58 17.85 -1.07
CA LYS A 123 17.31 17.56 0.35
C LYS A 123 15.92 18.02 0.82
N LYS A 124 15.49 19.23 0.42
CA LYS A 124 14.19 19.80 0.84
C LYS A 124 13.03 19.07 0.18
N ILE A 125 13.15 18.82 -1.14
CA ILE A 125 12.11 18.12 -1.92
C ILE A 125 11.97 16.68 -1.40
N PHE A 126 13.09 16.00 -1.17
CA PHE A 126 13.08 14.63 -0.68
C PHE A 126 12.47 14.52 0.73
N PHE A 127 12.81 15.47 1.63
CA PHE A 127 12.19 15.52 2.96
C PHE A 127 10.67 15.67 2.88
N VAL A 128 10.16 16.60 2.05
CA VAL A 128 8.71 16.78 1.86
C VAL A 128 8.07 15.53 1.27
N ALA A 129 8.73 14.87 0.31
CA ALA A 129 8.26 13.62 -0.26
C ALA A 129 8.17 12.50 0.79
N ILE A 130 9.16 12.36 1.68
CA ILE A 130 9.13 11.40 2.79
C ILE A 130 7.94 11.66 3.70
N ILE A 131 7.70 12.90 4.12
CA ILE A 131 6.54 13.27 4.93
C ILE A 131 5.23 12.91 4.22
N TYR A 132 5.13 13.18 2.91
CA TYR A 132 3.97 12.77 2.12
C TYR A 132 3.78 11.24 2.12
N TRP A 133 4.83 10.46 1.89
CA TRP A 133 4.74 9.01 1.84
C TRP A 133 4.34 8.41 3.18
N ILE A 134 4.94 8.85 4.28
CA ILE A 134 4.65 8.33 5.62
C ILE A 134 3.25 8.71 6.10
N PHE A 135 2.80 9.97 5.90
CA PHE A 135 1.57 10.47 6.53
C PHE A 135 0.37 10.54 5.60
N VAL A 136 0.56 10.60 4.30
CA VAL A 136 -0.54 10.70 3.34
C VAL A 136 -0.68 9.43 2.54
N ASN A 137 0.39 8.98 1.87
CA ASN A 137 0.31 7.81 1.00
C ASN A 137 0.02 6.53 1.77
N SER A 138 0.67 6.30 2.93
CA SER A 138 0.42 5.12 3.75
C SER A 138 -1.02 5.08 4.30
N VAL A 139 -1.60 6.23 4.68
CA VAL A 139 -3.03 6.29 5.06
C VAL A 139 -3.93 5.91 3.88
N LEU A 140 -3.65 6.42 2.67
CA LEU A 140 -4.40 6.06 1.46
C LEU A 140 -4.27 4.57 1.12
N GLU A 141 -3.10 3.98 1.36
CA GLU A 141 -2.89 2.55 1.15
C GLU A 141 -3.64 1.69 2.17
N GLU A 142 -3.65 2.06 3.46
CA GLU A 142 -4.47 1.35 4.45
C GLU A 142 -5.96 1.49 4.15
N TYR A 143 -6.40 2.67 3.74
CA TYR A 143 -7.77 2.93 3.32
C TYR A 143 -8.17 2.06 2.11
N LEU A 144 -7.32 1.97 1.07
CA LEU A 144 -7.60 1.17 -0.13
C LEU A 144 -7.48 -0.33 0.17
N PHE A 145 -6.31 -0.78 0.64
CA PHE A 145 -5.99 -2.21 0.72
C PHE A 145 -6.68 -2.89 1.90
N ARG A 146 -6.71 -2.26 3.09
CA ARG A 146 -7.25 -2.89 4.30
C ARG A 146 -8.74 -2.63 4.43
N TRP A 147 -9.14 -1.36 4.42
CA TRP A 147 -10.56 -1.08 4.58
C TRP A 147 -11.39 -1.51 3.36
N PHE A 148 -11.01 -1.12 2.15
CA PHE A 148 -11.85 -1.40 0.98
C PHE A 148 -11.60 -2.81 0.40
N LEU A 149 -10.39 -3.13 -0.07
CA LEU A 149 -10.13 -4.38 -0.77
C LEU A 149 -10.29 -5.60 0.12
N THR A 150 -9.76 -5.58 1.36
CA THR A 150 -9.92 -6.72 2.28
C THR A 150 -11.41 -6.95 2.61
N THR A 151 -12.19 -5.86 2.83
CA THR A 151 -13.63 -5.98 3.08
C THR A 151 -14.39 -6.54 1.86
N LYS A 152 -14.01 -6.14 0.63
CA LYS A 152 -14.60 -6.71 -0.59
C LYS A 152 -14.24 -8.18 -0.75
N LEU A 153 -13.03 -8.57 -0.44
CA LEU A 153 -12.62 -9.98 -0.45
C LEU A 153 -13.39 -10.81 0.59
N GLU A 154 -13.62 -10.28 1.80
CA GLU A 154 -14.50 -10.94 2.78
C GLU A 154 -15.93 -11.16 2.24
N GLN A 155 -16.46 -10.18 1.51
CA GLN A 155 -17.81 -10.31 0.89
C GLN A 155 -17.83 -11.35 -0.23
N LEU A 156 -16.75 -11.42 -1.04
CA LEU A 156 -16.68 -12.27 -2.24
C LEU A 156 -16.40 -13.74 -1.94
N ILE A 157 -15.45 -14.00 -1.05
CA ILE A 157 -14.92 -15.36 -0.82
C ILE A 157 -15.13 -15.84 0.62
N GLY A 158 -15.53 -14.96 1.52
CA GLY A 158 -15.70 -15.30 2.93
C GLY A 158 -14.39 -15.67 3.62
N GLY A 159 -14.53 -16.21 4.85
CA GLY A 159 -13.38 -16.68 5.63
C GLY A 159 -12.55 -15.55 6.23
N TYR A 160 -11.42 -15.91 6.83
CA TYR A 160 -10.56 -14.98 7.56
C TYR A 160 -9.20 -14.77 6.86
N TRP A 161 -8.49 -15.87 6.55
CA TRP A 161 -7.13 -15.80 6.05
C TRP A 161 -7.01 -15.49 4.56
N LEU A 162 -7.94 -15.99 3.76
CA LEU A 162 -7.84 -15.83 2.30
C LEU A 162 -7.99 -14.36 1.86
N PRO A 163 -8.92 -13.56 2.40
CA PRO A 163 -8.96 -12.12 2.18
C PRO A 163 -7.66 -11.40 2.56
N ILE A 164 -7.04 -11.75 3.69
CA ILE A 164 -5.77 -11.22 4.16
C ILE A 164 -4.65 -11.50 3.14
N ILE A 165 -4.50 -12.76 2.74
CA ILE A 165 -3.43 -13.20 1.83
C ILE A 165 -3.57 -12.55 0.45
N ILE A 166 -4.78 -12.53 -0.12
CA ILE A 166 -5.00 -11.95 -1.45
C ILE A 166 -4.79 -10.43 -1.42
N SER A 167 -5.28 -9.73 -0.39
CA SER A 167 -5.03 -8.29 -0.24
C SER A 167 -3.53 -7.98 -0.12
N ALA A 168 -2.79 -8.77 0.66
CA ALA A 168 -1.35 -8.64 0.78
C ALA A 168 -0.62 -8.91 -0.54
N LEU A 169 -1.07 -9.89 -1.32
CA LEU A 169 -0.50 -10.20 -2.63
C LEU A 169 -0.68 -9.03 -3.61
N ILE A 170 -1.89 -8.45 -3.69
CA ILE A 170 -2.18 -7.32 -4.56
C ILE A 170 -1.35 -6.10 -4.13
N PHE A 171 -1.24 -5.85 -2.83
CA PHE A 171 -0.36 -4.82 -2.27
C PHE A 171 1.10 -5.01 -2.69
N THR A 172 1.59 -6.24 -2.71
CA THR A 172 2.98 -6.56 -3.06
C THR A 172 3.27 -6.38 -4.55
N ILE A 173 2.34 -6.73 -5.44
CA ILE A 173 2.57 -6.75 -6.90
C ILE A 173 3.05 -5.40 -7.43
N HIS A 174 2.36 -4.31 -7.15
CA HIS A 174 2.75 -3.01 -7.69
C HIS A 174 4.06 -2.50 -7.09
N HIS A 175 4.35 -2.81 -5.82
CA HIS A 175 5.63 -2.51 -5.19
C HIS A 175 6.77 -3.32 -5.82
N THR A 176 6.58 -4.62 -6.09
CA THR A 176 7.58 -5.46 -6.77
C THR A 176 7.94 -4.90 -8.14
N ILE A 177 6.93 -4.46 -8.91
CA ILE A 177 7.17 -3.82 -10.21
C ILE A 177 7.95 -2.53 -10.03
N ALA A 178 7.58 -1.66 -9.09
CA ALA A 178 8.30 -0.41 -8.83
C ALA A 178 9.75 -0.68 -8.39
N LEU A 179 9.95 -1.56 -7.40
CA LEU A 179 11.26 -1.89 -6.85
C LEU A 179 12.21 -2.50 -7.87
N SER A 180 11.72 -3.18 -8.91
CA SER A 180 12.58 -3.74 -9.96
C SER A 180 13.41 -2.70 -10.71
N TYR A 181 13.04 -1.43 -10.62
CA TYR A 181 13.78 -0.31 -11.23
C TYR A 181 14.82 0.31 -10.28
N PHE A 182 14.75 0.02 -8.99
CA PHE A 182 15.59 0.67 -7.99
C PHE A 182 16.66 -0.25 -7.38
N ILE A 183 16.42 -1.55 -7.38
CA ILE A 183 17.26 -2.51 -6.66
C ILE A 183 17.54 -3.77 -7.49
N SER A 184 18.59 -4.51 -7.11
CA SER A 184 18.98 -5.76 -7.77
C SER A 184 17.84 -6.80 -7.75
N PRO A 185 17.82 -7.78 -8.68
CA PRO A 185 16.78 -8.81 -8.69
C PRO A 185 16.65 -9.58 -7.37
N LEU A 186 17.77 -9.93 -6.72
CA LEU A 186 17.75 -10.57 -5.41
C LEU A 186 17.19 -9.62 -4.33
N GLY A 187 17.60 -8.36 -4.36
CA GLY A 187 17.06 -7.33 -3.47
C GLY A 187 15.55 -7.16 -3.65
N ASN A 188 15.08 -7.09 -4.89
CA ASN A 188 13.66 -7.01 -5.21
C ASN A 188 12.87 -8.22 -4.68
N PHE A 189 13.39 -9.43 -4.85
CA PHE A 189 12.75 -10.63 -4.32
C PHE A 189 12.64 -10.57 -2.78
N LEU A 190 13.72 -10.22 -2.07
CA LEU A 190 13.73 -10.14 -0.61
C LEU A 190 12.82 -9.02 -0.09
N CYS A 191 12.84 -7.85 -0.72
CA CYS A 191 11.94 -6.75 -0.38
C CYS A 191 10.48 -7.12 -0.65
N SER A 192 10.18 -7.78 -1.77
CA SER A 192 8.83 -8.24 -2.10
C SER A 192 8.30 -9.27 -1.10
N LEU A 193 9.17 -10.18 -0.62
CA LEU A 193 8.81 -11.10 0.45
C LEU A 193 8.51 -10.35 1.76
N GLY A 194 9.33 -9.37 2.11
CA GLY A 194 9.09 -8.49 3.26
C GLY A 194 7.77 -7.71 3.15
N LEU A 195 7.50 -7.13 1.98
CA LEU A 195 6.24 -6.41 1.67
C LEU A 195 5.02 -7.33 1.76
N PHE A 196 5.14 -8.58 1.29
CA PHE A 196 4.06 -9.55 1.39
C PHE A 196 3.76 -9.92 2.84
N ILE A 197 4.79 -10.21 3.64
CA ILE A 197 4.65 -10.50 5.08
C ILE A 197 4.08 -9.27 5.82
N GLY A 198 4.60 -8.07 5.55
CA GLY A 198 4.07 -6.83 6.09
C GLY A 198 2.60 -6.61 5.70
N GLY A 199 2.26 -6.86 4.44
CA GLY A 199 0.88 -6.79 3.93
C GLY A 199 -0.08 -7.75 4.65
N ILE A 200 0.38 -8.98 4.97
CA ILE A 200 -0.38 -9.94 5.80
C ILE A 200 -0.58 -9.37 7.22
N ILE A 201 0.47 -8.86 7.84
CA ILE A 201 0.42 -8.30 9.20
C ILE A 201 -0.54 -7.10 9.24
N PHE A 202 -0.46 -6.17 8.29
CA PHE A 202 -1.34 -5.01 8.22
C PHE A 202 -2.80 -5.41 7.98
N SER A 203 -3.06 -6.34 7.06
CA SER A 203 -4.41 -6.85 6.82
C SER A 203 -4.95 -7.59 8.05
N TRP A 204 -4.12 -8.36 8.75
CA TRP A 204 -4.50 -9.02 10.00
C TRP A 204 -4.80 -8.01 11.11
N LEU A 205 -3.99 -6.97 11.29
CA LEU A 205 -4.24 -5.88 12.24
C LEU A 205 -5.57 -5.19 11.96
N TYR A 206 -5.89 -4.95 10.68
CA TYR A 206 -7.20 -4.44 10.29
C TYR A 206 -8.34 -5.39 10.65
N MET A 207 -8.19 -6.67 10.36
CA MET A 207 -9.22 -7.68 10.64
C MET A 207 -9.58 -7.78 12.12
N ILE A 208 -8.60 -7.64 13.02
CA ILE A 208 -8.85 -7.69 14.47
C ILE A 208 -9.36 -6.38 15.06
N SER A 209 -9.00 -5.24 14.47
CA SER A 209 -9.33 -3.91 15.01
C SER A 209 -10.51 -3.24 14.30
N ARG A 210 -10.73 -3.57 13.04
CA ARG A 210 -11.68 -2.90 12.14
C ARG A 210 -11.43 -1.39 12.01
N SER A 211 -10.17 -1.00 12.18
CA SER A 211 -9.69 0.38 12.06
C SER A 211 -8.46 0.45 11.17
N ILE A 212 -8.41 1.43 10.27
CA ILE A 212 -7.23 1.67 9.42
C ILE A 212 -6.05 2.25 10.22
N TRP A 213 -6.31 2.90 11.36
CA TRP A 213 -5.29 3.56 12.14
C TRP A 213 -4.36 2.57 12.85
N ILE A 214 -4.84 1.37 13.14
CA ILE A 214 -4.04 0.33 13.79
C ILE A 214 -2.97 -0.23 12.83
N PRO A 215 -3.28 -0.75 11.64
CA PRO A 215 -2.24 -1.14 10.69
C PRO A 215 -1.41 0.05 10.21
N TRP A 216 -2.01 1.26 10.06
CA TRP A 216 -1.27 2.45 9.68
C TRP A 216 -0.11 2.77 10.61
N LEU A 217 -0.26 2.62 11.92
CA LEU A 217 0.85 2.86 12.85
C LEU A 217 2.06 1.95 12.54
N ALA A 218 1.83 0.64 12.36
CA ALA A 218 2.90 -0.30 12.00
C ALA A 218 3.49 0.00 10.62
N HIS A 219 2.64 0.35 9.64
CA HIS A 219 3.06 0.72 8.29
C HIS A 219 3.92 1.99 8.29
N ALA A 220 3.46 3.05 8.94
CA ALA A 220 4.22 4.30 9.06
C ALA A 220 5.59 4.10 9.72
N MET A 221 5.70 3.21 10.70
CA MET A 221 6.99 2.84 11.30
C MET A 221 7.91 2.15 10.29
N CYS A 222 7.39 1.23 9.49
CA CYS A 222 8.16 0.60 8.40
C CYS A 222 8.61 1.64 7.37
N ASP A 223 7.74 2.57 6.99
CA ASP A 223 8.07 3.66 6.08
C ASP A 223 9.18 4.55 6.63
N VAL A 224 9.14 4.90 7.93
CA VAL A 224 10.23 5.63 8.59
C VAL A 224 11.55 4.87 8.45
N ALA A 225 11.57 3.56 8.67
CA ALA A 225 12.78 2.76 8.52
C ALA A 225 13.27 2.74 7.06
N VAL A 226 12.39 2.47 6.09
CA VAL A 226 12.72 2.42 4.66
C VAL A 226 13.21 3.78 4.16
N PHE A 227 12.50 4.86 4.47
CA PHE A 227 12.86 6.20 3.98
C PHE A 227 14.06 6.81 4.71
N SER A 228 14.38 6.40 5.94
CA SER A 228 15.65 6.78 6.57
C SER A 228 16.85 6.13 5.88
N ILE A 229 16.72 4.87 5.44
CA ILE A 229 17.71 4.19 4.61
C ILE A 229 17.84 4.91 3.25
N ALA A 230 16.73 5.21 2.59
CA ALA A 230 16.74 5.95 1.34
C ALA A 230 17.36 7.34 1.50
N TRP A 231 17.09 8.06 2.60
CA TRP A 231 17.75 9.31 2.93
C TRP A 231 19.25 9.16 3.04
N HIS A 232 19.73 8.18 3.78
CA HIS A 232 21.15 7.89 3.91
C HIS A 232 21.81 7.61 2.57
N LEU A 233 21.19 6.83 1.70
CA LEU A 233 21.72 6.47 0.38
C LEU A 233 21.73 7.64 -0.62
N VAL A 234 20.72 8.51 -0.58
CA VAL A 234 20.51 9.57 -1.57
C VAL A 234 21.16 10.88 -1.14
N ILE A 235 20.96 11.29 0.10
CA ILE A 235 21.38 12.61 0.62
C ILE A 235 22.71 12.51 1.39
N GLY A 236 22.94 11.40 2.06
CA GLY A 236 24.03 11.24 3.03
C GLY A 236 23.65 11.80 4.42
N PHE A 237 24.56 11.72 5.36
CA PHE A 237 24.46 12.35 6.68
C PHE A 237 25.02 13.75 6.68
#